data_600b99fee2a9317f38ff9baada6747ed
#
_entry.id   600b99fee2a9317f38ff9baada6747ed
#
_cell.length_a   1.000
_cell.length_b   1.000
_cell.length_c   1.000
_cell.angle_alpha   90.00
_cell.angle_beta   90.00
_cell.angle_gamma   90.00
#
_symmetry.space_group_name_H-M   'P 1'
#
loop_
_entity.id
_entity.type
_entity.pdbx_description
1 polymer ?
#
loop_
_entity_poly.entity_id
_entity_poly.type
_entity_poly.pdbx_seq_one_letter_code
_entity_poly.pdbx_strand_id
1 'polypeptide(L)'
;MSRKPEQAFWEWLRRAIGKNCYLERIENRVGMGTPDLHGVFMGADGISRAIWVELKSAQWSTQGTLRVPAYKPHQAAWHERYLKAGGKSIYLVETDTGEVLIIPGRLAGQVDGMMKAAMPQGVTTVSKKAKAPEIIAAILAV
;
A
#
# COMPACT_ATOMS: atom_id res chain seq x y z
N MET A 1 10.09 -13.58 -20.44
CA MET A 1 9.36 -12.35 -20.12
C MET A 1 9.63 -11.93 -18.69
N SER A 2 9.94 -10.67 -18.48
CA SER A 2 10.08 -10.12 -17.14
C SER A 2 8.70 -10.02 -16.48
N ARG A 3 8.61 -10.34 -15.20
CA ARG A 3 7.38 -10.17 -14.44
C ARG A 3 7.09 -8.69 -14.25
N LYS A 4 5.81 -8.34 -14.22
CA LYS A 4 5.41 -6.97 -13.90
C LYS A 4 5.87 -6.65 -12.47
N PRO A 5 6.32 -5.40 -12.20
CA PRO A 5 6.78 -5.03 -10.86
C PRO A 5 5.74 -5.31 -9.77
N GLU A 6 4.46 -5.08 -10.03
CA GLU A 6 3.40 -5.35 -9.06
C GLU A 6 3.30 -6.82 -8.70
N GLN A 7 3.53 -7.73 -9.65
CA GLN A 7 3.52 -9.16 -9.39
C GLN A 7 4.66 -9.55 -8.44
N ALA A 8 5.86 -9.04 -8.68
CA ALA A 8 7.01 -9.29 -7.83
C ALA A 8 6.80 -8.70 -6.42
N PHE A 9 6.18 -7.52 -6.34
CA PHE A 9 5.87 -6.88 -5.07
C PHE A 9 4.85 -7.70 -4.28
N TRP A 10 3.79 -8.18 -4.94
CA TRP A 10 2.80 -9.07 -4.34
C TRP A 10 3.45 -10.33 -3.77
N GLU A 11 4.33 -10.97 -4.53
CA GLU A 11 5.02 -12.17 -4.07
C GLU A 11 5.90 -11.89 -2.85
N TRP A 12 6.59 -10.74 -2.83
CA TRP A 12 7.36 -10.32 -1.67
C TRP A 12 6.45 -10.15 -0.45
N LEU A 13 5.34 -9.44 -0.59
CA LEU A 13 4.42 -9.17 0.51
C LEU A 13 3.86 -10.48 1.08
N ARG A 14 3.44 -11.39 0.21
CA ARG A 14 2.91 -12.68 0.62
C ARG A 14 3.95 -13.49 1.40
N ARG A 15 5.20 -13.49 0.97
CA ARG A 15 6.27 -14.16 1.70
C ARG A 15 6.57 -13.49 3.03
N ALA A 16 6.53 -12.17 3.05
CA ALA A 16 6.90 -11.39 4.23
C ALA A 16 5.88 -11.52 5.36
N ILE A 17 4.58 -11.46 5.07
CA ILE A 17 3.53 -11.39 6.09
C ILE A 17 2.39 -12.39 5.92
N GLY A 18 2.36 -13.14 4.82
CA GLY A 18 1.20 -13.98 4.49
C GLY A 18 0.86 -15.07 5.50
N LYS A 19 1.81 -15.50 6.33
CA LYS A 19 1.57 -16.49 7.39
C LYS A 19 1.03 -15.85 8.68
N ASN A 20 1.07 -14.53 8.78
CA ASN A 20 0.73 -13.79 10.00
C ASN A 20 -0.57 -13.00 9.88
N CYS A 21 -1.22 -13.04 8.72
CA CYS A 21 -2.46 -12.34 8.44
C CYS A 21 -3.19 -13.02 7.29
N TYR A 22 -4.42 -12.58 7.03
CA TYR A 22 -5.16 -13.03 5.85
C TYR A 22 -4.91 -12.06 4.71
N LEU A 23 -4.49 -12.56 3.55
CA LEU A 23 -4.31 -11.77 2.34
C LEU A 23 -4.98 -12.45 1.17
N GLU A 24 -5.78 -11.71 0.42
CA GLU A 24 -6.43 -12.19 -0.79
C GLU A 24 -6.19 -11.22 -1.92
N ARG A 25 -5.63 -11.70 -3.03
CA ARG A 25 -5.48 -10.90 -4.22
C ARG A 25 -6.81 -10.88 -4.98
N ILE A 26 -7.26 -9.67 -5.30
CA ILE A 26 -8.53 -9.47 -5.98
C ILE A 26 -8.28 -9.21 -7.45
N GLU A 27 -8.84 -10.05 -8.32
CA GLU A 27 -8.85 -9.82 -9.75
C GLU A 27 -10.24 -9.31 -10.12
N ASN A 28 -10.39 -7.98 -10.14
CA ASN A 28 -11.66 -7.35 -10.47
C ASN A 28 -11.64 -6.85 -11.90
N ARG A 29 -12.37 -7.57 -12.77
CA ARG A 29 -12.47 -7.22 -14.19
C ARG A 29 -13.59 -6.24 -14.48
N VAL A 30 -14.46 -5.99 -13.52
CA VAL A 30 -15.70 -5.22 -13.73
C VAL A 30 -15.67 -3.90 -12.95
N GLY A 31 -15.14 -3.90 -11.73
CA GLY A 31 -15.11 -2.71 -10.89
C GLY A 31 -13.89 -1.84 -11.19
N MET A 32 -14.13 -0.59 -11.55
CA MET A 32 -13.05 0.35 -11.80
C MET A 32 -12.49 0.90 -10.49
N GLY A 33 -11.18 0.80 -10.35
CA GLY A 33 -10.46 1.39 -9.23
C GLY A 33 -10.41 0.56 -7.96
N THR A 34 -11.03 -0.64 -7.96
CA THR A 34 -10.95 -1.55 -6.81
C THR A 34 -9.48 -1.92 -6.53
N PRO A 35 -9.02 -1.84 -5.27
CA PRO A 35 -7.64 -2.17 -4.93
C PRO A 35 -7.26 -3.61 -5.20
N ASP A 36 -5.96 -3.86 -5.29
CA ASP A 36 -5.39 -5.17 -5.65
C ASP A 36 -5.62 -6.25 -4.62
N LEU A 37 -5.66 -5.89 -3.33
CA LEU A 37 -5.70 -6.84 -2.24
C LEU A 37 -6.74 -6.48 -1.21
N HIS A 38 -7.27 -7.52 -0.56
CA HIS A 38 -8.01 -7.40 0.68
C HIS A 38 -7.25 -8.15 1.76
N GLY A 39 -7.04 -7.51 2.90
CA GLY A 39 -6.33 -8.14 4.02
C GLY A 39 -7.11 -8.00 5.32
N VAL A 40 -6.90 -8.97 6.22
CA VAL A 40 -7.38 -8.89 7.60
C VAL A 40 -6.17 -9.03 8.50
N PHE A 41 -5.94 -8.01 9.32
CA PHE A 41 -4.75 -7.88 10.15
C PHE A 41 -5.15 -7.81 11.61
N MET A 42 -4.45 -8.57 12.46
CA MET A 42 -4.69 -8.57 13.90
C MET A 42 -3.65 -7.71 14.60
N GLY A 43 -4.11 -6.74 15.38
CA GLY A 43 -3.24 -5.91 16.18
C GLY A 43 -2.78 -6.59 17.46
N ALA A 44 -1.82 -5.97 18.14
CA ALA A 44 -1.33 -6.43 19.45
C ALA A 44 -2.44 -6.42 20.51
N ASP A 45 -3.50 -5.61 20.29
CA ASP A 45 -4.68 -5.54 21.15
C ASP A 45 -5.65 -6.71 20.94
N GLY A 46 -5.36 -7.62 19.98
CA GLY A 46 -6.21 -8.73 19.62
C GLY A 46 -7.40 -8.37 18.73
N ILE A 47 -7.48 -7.11 18.31
CA ILE A 47 -8.58 -6.66 17.45
C ILE A 47 -8.15 -6.80 15.99
N SER A 48 -8.99 -7.46 15.19
CA SER A 48 -8.75 -7.63 13.75
C SER A 48 -9.34 -6.47 12.97
N ARG A 49 -8.64 -6.05 11.92
CA ARG A 49 -9.09 -4.98 11.03
C ARG A 49 -8.99 -5.43 9.60
N ALA A 50 -10.06 -5.20 8.82
CA ALA A 50 -10.08 -5.46 7.38
C ALA A 50 -9.63 -4.20 6.65
N ILE A 51 -8.65 -4.34 5.75
CA ILE A 51 -8.06 -3.21 5.04
C ILE A 51 -7.90 -3.57 3.57
N TRP A 52 -8.35 -2.70 2.68
CA TRP A 52 -8.07 -2.80 1.25
C TRP A 52 -6.71 -2.19 0.95
N VAL A 53 -5.95 -2.86 0.08
CA VAL A 53 -4.56 -2.49 -0.19
C VAL A 53 -4.33 -2.34 -1.68
N GLU A 54 -3.82 -1.18 -2.10
CA GLU A 54 -3.36 -0.93 -3.46
C GLU A 54 -1.85 -1.08 -3.50
N LEU A 55 -1.34 -1.89 -4.43
CA LEU A 55 0.10 -2.09 -4.59
C LEU A 55 0.64 -1.24 -5.73
N LYS A 56 1.70 -0.50 -5.48
CA LYS A 56 2.39 0.30 -6.50
C LYS A 56 3.89 0.15 -6.37
N SER A 57 4.58 0.22 -7.52
CA SER A 57 6.04 0.34 -7.57
C SER A 57 6.39 1.74 -7.99
N ALA A 58 7.40 2.32 -7.37
CA ALA A 58 7.76 3.72 -7.58
C ALA A 58 9.27 3.93 -7.49
N GLN A 59 9.70 5.10 -7.94
CA GLN A 59 11.10 5.53 -7.88
C GLN A 59 11.16 6.96 -7.36
N TRP A 60 12.20 7.26 -6.62
CA TRP A 60 12.50 8.64 -6.24
C TRP A 60 13.25 9.32 -7.38
N SER A 61 12.82 10.52 -7.75
CA SER A 61 13.60 11.36 -8.66
C SER A 61 14.85 11.87 -7.95
N THR A 62 15.77 12.45 -8.70
CA THR A 62 16.98 13.05 -8.11
C THR A 62 16.65 14.20 -7.17
N GLN A 63 15.51 14.86 -7.37
CA GLN A 63 15.03 15.93 -6.48
C GLN A 63 14.21 15.41 -5.28
N GLY A 64 14.06 14.10 -5.16
CA GLY A 64 13.30 13.50 -4.05
C GLY A 64 11.79 13.52 -4.24
N THR A 65 11.32 13.51 -5.48
CA THR A 65 9.89 13.40 -5.81
C THR A 65 9.55 11.95 -6.13
N LEU A 66 8.48 11.44 -5.53
CA LEU A 66 8.02 10.08 -5.78
C LEU A 66 7.35 10.00 -7.14
N ARG A 67 7.83 9.09 -7.97
CA ARG A 67 7.27 8.86 -9.30
C ARG A 67 6.64 7.49 -9.34
N VAL A 68 5.32 7.46 -9.58
CA VAL A 68 4.51 6.24 -9.59
C VAL A 68 3.91 6.07 -10.98
N PRO A 69 4.61 5.37 -11.91
CA PRO A 69 4.16 5.28 -13.31
C PRO A 69 2.76 4.68 -13.48
N ALA A 70 2.39 3.75 -12.61
CA ALA A 70 1.09 3.07 -12.69
C ALA A 70 -0.01 3.78 -11.89
N TYR A 71 0.24 4.99 -11.37
CA TYR A 71 -0.77 5.75 -10.65
C TYR A 71 -1.95 6.09 -11.55
N LYS A 72 -3.16 5.87 -11.03
CA LYS A 72 -4.41 6.11 -11.79
C LYS A 72 -5.40 6.90 -10.92
N PRO A 73 -5.89 8.05 -11.41
CA PRO A 73 -6.84 8.88 -10.64
C PRO A 73 -8.13 8.16 -10.25
N HIS A 74 -8.63 7.24 -11.09
CA HIS A 74 -9.86 6.52 -10.74
C HIS A 74 -9.67 5.57 -9.54
N GLN A 75 -8.46 5.08 -9.31
CA GLN A 75 -8.14 4.31 -8.11
C GLN A 75 -8.17 5.20 -6.88
N ALA A 76 -7.60 6.41 -6.98
CA ALA A 76 -7.66 7.38 -5.90
C ALA A 76 -9.10 7.75 -5.55
N ALA A 77 -9.95 7.94 -6.56
CA ALA A 77 -11.37 8.23 -6.36
C ALA A 77 -12.09 7.09 -5.64
N TRP A 78 -11.73 5.84 -5.93
CA TRP A 78 -12.28 4.68 -5.24
C TRP A 78 -11.95 4.76 -3.73
N HIS A 79 -10.70 5.05 -3.38
CA HIS A 79 -10.28 5.17 -1.98
C HIS A 79 -11.03 6.28 -1.27
N GLU A 80 -11.21 7.44 -1.91
CA GLU A 80 -11.96 8.54 -1.33
C GLU A 80 -13.40 8.15 -0.99
N ARG A 81 -14.09 7.47 -1.91
CA ARG A 81 -15.47 7.03 -1.68
C ARG A 81 -15.53 5.98 -0.57
N TYR A 82 -14.60 5.04 -0.56
CA TYR A 82 -14.56 3.98 0.44
C TYR A 82 -14.36 4.54 1.85
N LEU A 83 -13.44 5.50 1.99
CA LEU A 83 -13.17 6.15 3.28
C LEU A 83 -14.33 6.98 3.76
N LYS A 84 -15.05 7.67 2.88
CA LYS A 84 -16.26 8.40 3.24
C LYS A 84 -17.33 7.49 3.82
N ALA A 85 -17.39 6.25 3.37
CA ALA A 85 -18.34 5.27 3.89
C ALA A 85 -17.88 4.61 5.20
N GLY A 86 -16.71 5.00 5.71
CA GLY A 86 -16.17 4.47 6.97
C GLY A 86 -15.22 3.30 6.82
N GLY A 87 -14.85 2.95 5.59
CA GLY A 87 -13.89 1.87 5.33
C GLY A 87 -12.45 2.28 5.57
N LYS A 88 -11.56 1.29 5.57
CA LYS A 88 -10.11 1.50 5.68
C LYS A 88 -9.40 0.99 4.44
N SER A 89 -8.50 1.79 3.91
CA SER A 89 -7.69 1.41 2.77
C SER A 89 -6.33 2.10 2.84
N ILE A 90 -5.34 1.46 2.20
CA ILE A 90 -3.97 1.99 2.14
C ILE A 90 -3.38 1.76 0.75
N TYR A 91 -2.34 2.52 0.45
CA TYR A 91 -1.39 2.20 -0.61
C TYR A 91 -0.13 1.62 0.02
N LEU A 92 0.38 0.53 -0.52
CA LEU A 92 1.74 0.07 -0.26
C LEU A 92 2.55 0.39 -1.51
N VAL A 93 3.59 1.19 -1.35
CA VAL A 93 4.40 1.65 -2.48
C VAL A 93 5.83 1.23 -2.25
N GLU A 94 6.31 0.24 -3.03
CA GLU A 94 7.72 -0.09 -2.97
C GLU A 94 8.55 0.94 -3.73
N THR A 95 9.68 1.32 -3.17
CA THR A 95 10.57 2.28 -3.80
C THR A 95 11.86 1.58 -4.25
N ASP A 96 12.65 2.27 -5.05
CA ASP A 96 13.94 1.79 -5.54
C ASP A 96 15.04 1.77 -4.48
N THR A 97 14.73 2.19 -3.24
CA THR A 97 15.68 2.20 -2.13
C THR A 97 15.53 0.98 -1.18
N GLY A 98 14.71 0.00 -1.55
CA GLY A 98 14.46 -1.17 -0.71
C GLY A 98 13.50 -0.92 0.45
N GLU A 99 12.75 0.17 0.37
CA GLU A 99 11.77 0.56 1.37
C GLU A 99 10.36 0.49 0.80
N VAL A 100 9.39 0.34 1.69
CA VAL A 100 7.96 0.37 1.33
C VAL A 100 7.32 1.51 2.11
N LEU A 101 6.64 2.39 1.37
CA LEU A 101 5.82 3.44 1.97
C LEU A 101 4.43 2.87 2.24
N ILE A 102 3.92 3.13 3.44
CA ILE A 102 2.55 2.78 3.82
C ILE A 102 1.78 4.09 3.88
N ILE A 103 0.88 4.28 2.92
CA ILE A 103 0.21 5.56 2.70
C ILE A 103 -1.28 5.38 2.98
N PRO A 104 -1.84 6.14 3.93
CA PRO A 104 -3.29 6.08 4.20
C PRO A 104 -4.12 6.39 2.95
N GLY A 105 -5.23 5.70 2.78
CA GLY A 105 -6.12 5.92 1.62
C GLY A 105 -6.61 7.36 1.48
N ARG A 106 -6.71 8.12 2.58
CA ARG A 106 -7.06 9.54 2.53
C ARG A 106 -6.07 10.39 1.74
N LEU A 107 -4.85 9.88 1.55
CA LEU A 107 -3.81 10.55 0.78
C LEU A 107 -3.68 10.00 -0.65
N ALA A 108 -4.64 9.21 -1.10
CA ALA A 108 -4.58 8.55 -2.41
C ALA A 108 -4.33 9.53 -3.56
N GLY A 109 -4.92 10.72 -3.50
CA GLY A 109 -4.74 11.74 -4.53
C GLY A 109 -3.35 12.38 -4.55
N GLN A 110 -2.52 12.14 -3.53
CA GLN A 110 -1.19 12.72 -3.38
C GLN A 110 -0.06 11.71 -3.59
N VAL A 111 -0.39 10.44 -3.86
CA VAL A 111 0.61 9.37 -3.92
C VAL A 111 1.68 9.66 -4.96
N ASP A 112 1.29 9.99 -6.19
CA ASP A 112 2.23 10.37 -7.23
C ASP A 112 2.64 11.82 -7.01
N GLY A 113 3.93 12.05 -6.87
CA GLY A 113 4.47 13.39 -6.65
C GLY A 113 4.77 13.75 -5.19
N MET A 114 4.65 12.80 -4.25
CA MET A 114 5.05 13.06 -2.87
C MET A 114 6.52 13.46 -2.79
N MET A 115 6.82 14.42 -1.92
CA MET A 115 8.18 14.91 -1.70
C MET A 115 8.80 14.21 -0.50
N LYS A 116 9.97 13.60 -0.68
CA LYS A 116 10.68 12.90 0.39
C LYS A 116 10.99 13.83 1.58
N ALA A 117 11.33 15.08 1.28
CA ALA A 117 11.67 16.07 2.31
C ALA A 117 10.44 16.61 3.07
N ALA A 118 9.22 16.35 2.57
CA ALA A 118 7.99 16.90 3.14
C ALA A 118 6.87 15.87 3.06
N MET A 119 7.11 14.67 3.59
CA MET A 119 6.12 13.59 3.59
C MET A 119 4.88 13.99 4.39
N PRO A 120 3.68 13.76 3.85
CA PRO A 120 2.46 14.03 4.59
C PRO A 120 2.38 13.25 5.89
N GLN A 121 1.70 13.82 6.88
CA GLN A 121 1.46 13.13 8.14
C GLN A 121 0.65 11.86 7.92
N GLY A 122 1.04 10.79 8.59
CA GLY A 122 0.39 9.49 8.47
C GLY A 122 1.09 8.51 7.54
N VAL A 123 2.05 8.97 6.74
CA VAL A 123 2.86 8.08 5.90
C VAL A 123 3.95 7.43 6.77
N THR A 124 4.05 6.12 6.69
CA THR A 124 5.07 5.34 7.40
C THR A 124 5.96 4.64 6.38
N THR A 125 7.24 4.50 6.72
CA THR A 125 8.19 3.78 5.88
C THR A 125 8.70 2.55 6.62
N VAL A 126 8.72 1.39 5.94
CA VAL A 126 9.33 0.17 6.48
C VAL A 126 10.34 -0.38 5.48
N SER A 127 11.37 -1.04 5.99
CA SER A 127 12.33 -1.74 5.15
C SER A 127 11.74 -3.04 4.61
N LYS A 128 12.08 -3.42 3.38
CA LYS A 128 11.73 -4.76 2.87
C LYS A 128 12.36 -5.89 3.67
N LYS A 129 13.34 -5.59 4.50
CA LYS A 129 13.99 -6.56 5.39
C LYS A 129 13.33 -6.62 6.76
N ALA A 130 12.31 -5.80 7.02
CA ALA A 130 11.60 -5.81 8.29
C ALA A 130 10.86 -7.13 8.49
N LYS A 131 10.69 -7.52 9.75
CA LYS A 131 9.96 -8.73 10.11
C LYS A 131 8.45 -8.51 10.07
N ALA A 132 7.69 -9.59 9.93
CA ALA A 132 6.23 -9.52 9.80
C ALA A 132 5.54 -8.68 10.87
N PRO A 133 5.84 -8.82 12.18
CA PRO A 133 5.17 -8.00 13.21
C PRO A 133 5.35 -6.51 12.99
N GLU A 134 6.55 -6.07 12.57
CA GLU A 134 6.83 -4.66 12.30
C GLU A 134 6.01 -4.14 11.11
N ILE A 135 5.96 -4.91 10.03
CA ILE A 135 5.20 -4.54 8.83
C ILE A 135 3.71 -4.44 9.17
N ILE A 136 3.16 -5.44 9.85
CA ILE A 136 1.75 -5.48 10.21
C ILE A 136 1.39 -4.32 11.15
N ALA A 137 2.24 -4.03 12.15
CA ALA A 137 2.02 -2.91 13.05
C ALA A 137 1.97 -1.58 12.30
N ALA A 138 2.85 -1.39 11.31
CA ALA A 138 2.87 -0.18 10.48
C ALA A 138 1.61 -0.06 9.62
N ILE A 139 1.12 -1.18 9.07
CA ILE A 139 -0.14 -1.20 8.30
C ILE A 139 -1.31 -0.81 9.21
N LEU A 140 -1.35 -1.31 10.42
CA LEU A 140 -2.44 -1.04 11.36
C LEU A 140 -2.40 0.37 11.96
N ALA A 141 -1.26 1.04 11.88
CA ALA A 141 -1.10 2.40 12.43
C ALA A 141 -1.78 3.48 11.58
N VAL A 142 -2.23 3.15 10.38
CA VAL A 142 -2.91 4.12 9.51
C VAL A 142 -4.36 4.32 9.89
#